data_205f4223a5e328723e6e3802694821cf
#
_entry.id   205f4223a5e328723e6e3802694821cf
#
_cell.length_a   1.000
_cell.length_b   1.000
_cell.length_c   1.000
_cell.angle_alpha   90.00
_cell.angle_beta   90.00
_cell.angle_gamma   90.00
#
_symmetry.space_group_name_H-M   'P 1'
#
loop_
_entity.id
_entity.type
_entity.pdbx_description
1 polymer ?
#
loop_
_entity_poly.entity_id
_entity_poly.type
_entity_poly.pdbx_seq_one_letter_code
_entity_poly.pdbx_strand_id
1 'polypeptide(L)'
;KVAGGAVVASQFLKKVGLALNTQGHLCIMISQRRDTVSADRYKATPFKNHNASGGHALDHHANWIFEFSGRFKSDRIAANTSAALDDDKNPAIGHYCKLRIKKCPNEKEDLLVRYPVKYNEKGGSSIWVSKEIVETMEKIGWFDMRGAWIYLAEEIIQECKEINLEVPEKFQGKKELYNFVENNEGFSNYAYKRISNAFSNV
;
A
#
# COMPACT_ATOMS: atom_id res chain seq x y z
N LYS A 1 -21.15 28.25 -14.19
CA LYS A 1 -19.79 28.60 -13.66
C LYS A 1 -19.07 27.38 -13.02
N VAL A 2 -18.97 26.26 -13.72
CA VAL A 2 -18.36 25.02 -13.19
C VAL A 2 -16.91 24.84 -13.70
N ALA A 3 -16.45 25.65 -14.66
CA ALA A 3 -15.18 25.41 -15.35
C ALA A 3 -13.95 26.15 -14.75
N GLY A 4 -14.12 26.98 -13.72
CA GLY A 4 -13.01 27.80 -13.21
C GLY A 4 -11.79 27.04 -12.73
N GLY A 5 -11.99 25.95 -11.96
CA GLY A 5 -10.90 25.15 -11.45
C GLY A 5 -10.12 24.40 -12.54
N ALA A 6 -10.80 23.89 -13.56
CA ALA A 6 -10.16 23.19 -14.69
C ALA A 6 -9.33 24.15 -15.55
N VAL A 7 -9.81 25.40 -15.77
CA VAL A 7 -9.08 26.42 -16.52
C VAL A 7 -7.81 26.82 -15.76
N VAL A 8 -7.92 27.08 -14.46
CA VAL A 8 -6.77 27.45 -13.62
C VAL A 8 -5.73 26.32 -13.60
N ALA A 9 -6.16 25.08 -13.40
CA ALA A 9 -5.25 23.90 -13.42
C ALA A 9 -4.54 23.77 -14.79
N SER A 10 -5.28 23.93 -15.89
CA SER A 10 -4.71 23.88 -17.24
C SER A 10 -3.68 24.99 -17.50
N GLN A 11 -3.99 26.21 -17.09
CA GLN A 11 -3.06 27.32 -17.25
C GLN A 11 -1.81 27.18 -16.39
N PHE A 12 -1.97 26.72 -15.14
CA PHE A 12 -0.87 26.43 -14.24
C PHE A 12 0.06 25.37 -14.84
N LEU A 13 -0.48 24.22 -15.25
CA LEU A 13 0.29 23.11 -15.79
C LEU A 13 1.03 23.47 -17.08
N LYS A 14 0.42 24.28 -17.97
CA LYS A 14 1.10 24.77 -19.17
C LYS A 14 2.29 25.68 -18.86
N LYS A 15 2.20 26.49 -17.82
CA LYS A 15 3.28 27.40 -17.43
C LYS A 15 4.40 26.69 -16.68
N VAL A 16 4.05 25.74 -15.81
CA VAL A 16 4.98 25.12 -14.87
C VAL A 16 5.61 23.84 -15.44
N GLY A 17 4.91 23.13 -16.34
CA GLY A 17 5.35 21.82 -16.85
C GLY A 17 6.71 21.87 -17.54
N LEU A 18 6.99 22.89 -18.35
CA LEU A 18 8.29 23.02 -19.00
C LEU A 18 9.41 23.31 -17.99
N ALA A 19 9.16 24.21 -17.03
CA ALA A 19 10.14 24.58 -16.01
C ALA A 19 10.46 23.41 -15.08
N LEU A 20 9.47 22.58 -14.73
CA LEU A 20 9.66 21.39 -13.92
C LEU A 20 10.58 20.39 -14.59
N ASN A 21 10.36 20.10 -15.88
CA ASN A 21 11.17 19.15 -16.64
C ASN A 21 12.60 19.62 -16.84
N THR A 22 12.80 20.89 -17.17
CA THR A 22 14.13 21.45 -17.45
C THR A 22 15.01 21.58 -16.21
N GLN A 23 14.38 21.74 -15.03
CA GLN A 23 15.11 21.92 -13.76
C GLN A 23 15.10 20.68 -12.85
N GLY A 24 14.52 19.58 -13.31
CA GLY A 24 14.48 18.33 -12.54
C GLY A 24 13.63 18.40 -11.26
N HIS A 25 12.60 19.24 -11.23
CA HIS A 25 11.72 19.36 -10.08
C HIS A 25 10.58 18.34 -10.12
N LEU A 26 10.18 17.86 -8.93
CA LEU A 26 8.99 17.06 -8.72
C LEU A 26 7.82 17.94 -8.29
N CYS A 27 6.68 17.81 -8.99
CA CYS A 27 5.43 18.47 -8.61
C CYS A 27 4.39 17.42 -8.20
N ILE A 28 3.90 17.48 -6.97
CA ILE A 28 2.84 16.62 -6.47
C ILE A 28 1.56 17.44 -6.33
N MET A 29 0.52 17.07 -7.09
CA MET A 29 -0.79 17.72 -7.02
C MET A 29 -1.78 16.80 -6.33
N ILE A 30 -2.39 17.26 -5.25
CA ILE A 30 -3.44 16.55 -4.53
C ILE A 30 -4.79 17.09 -5.00
N SER A 31 -5.62 16.19 -5.54
CA SER A 31 -6.98 16.53 -5.98
C SER A 31 -7.99 15.66 -5.25
N GLN A 32 -8.99 16.29 -4.68
CA GLN A 32 -10.10 15.60 -4.06
C GLN A 32 -11.10 15.12 -5.12
N ARG A 33 -11.47 13.87 -5.09
CA ARG A 33 -12.52 13.31 -5.95
C ARG A 33 -13.87 13.87 -5.53
N ARG A 34 -14.65 14.32 -6.50
CA ARG A 34 -16.06 14.66 -6.27
C ARG A 34 -16.89 13.50 -6.79
N ASP A 35 -17.69 12.91 -5.93
CA ASP A 35 -18.65 11.89 -6.33
C ASP A 35 -19.71 12.56 -7.22
N THR A 36 -19.79 12.09 -8.47
CA THR A 36 -21.02 12.28 -9.23
C THR A 36 -22.05 11.38 -8.54
N VAL A 37 -23.05 11.98 -7.93
CA VAL A 37 -24.17 11.25 -7.30
C VAL A 37 -24.85 10.46 -8.41
N SER A 38 -24.50 9.19 -8.57
CA SER A 38 -25.23 8.28 -9.44
C SER A 38 -26.47 7.84 -8.66
N ALA A 39 -27.64 8.00 -9.27
CA ALA A 39 -28.90 7.52 -8.72
C ALA A 39 -28.94 6.00 -8.54
N ASP A 40 -28.00 5.28 -9.12
CA ASP A 40 -27.93 3.83 -9.10
C ASP A 40 -27.01 3.33 -7.95
N ARG A 41 -27.63 3.03 -6.80
CA ARG A 41 -26.94 2.55 -5.59
C ARG A 41 -26.31 1.17 -5.74
N TYR A 42 -26.67 0.39 -6.77
CA TYR A 42 -26.24 -1.01 -6.93
C TYR A 42 -24.94 -1.17 -7.74
N LYS A 43 -24.43 -0.13 -8.37
CA LYS A 43 -23.17 -0.17 -9.11
C LYS A 43 -22.00 0.44 -8.32
N ALA A 44 -21.81 0.00 -7.07
CA ALA A 44 -20.69 0.43 -6.25
C ALA A 44 -19.41 -0.34 -6.64
N THR A 45 -18.75 0.08 -7.72
CA THR A 45 -17.34 -0.32 -7.93
C THR A 45 -16.44 0.60 -7.09
N PRO A 46 -15.37 0.06 -6.45
CA PRO A 46 -14.45 0.87 -5.63
C PRO A 46 -13.80 2.02 -6.41
N PHE A 47 -13.66 1.87 -7.70
CA PHE A 47 -13.12 2.86 -8.62
C PHE A 47 -14.16 3.21 -9.68
N LYS A 48 -15.09 4.09 -9.34
CA LYS A 48 -16.00 4.69 -10.34
C LYS A 48 -15.21 5.67 -11.21
N ASN A 49 -15.61 5.81 -12.49
CA ASN A 49 -15.09 6.87 -13.37
C ASN A 49 -15.46 8.23 -12.80
N HIS A 50 -14.58 8.79 -11.98
CA HIS A 50 -14.70 10.13 -11.43
C HIS A 50 -13.71 11.05 -12.15
N ASN A 51 -14.18 12.19 -12.60
CA ASN A 51 -13.30 13.21 -13.11
C ASN A 51 -12.67 13.94 -11.91
N ALA A 52 -11.34 14.07 -11.93
CA ALA A 52 -10.64 14.92 -10.98
C ALA A 52 -11.14 16.38 -11.12
N SER A 53 -11.11 17.15 -10.02
CA SER A 53 -11.57 18.54 -10.01
C SER A 53 -10.86 19.47 -11.00
N GLY A 54 -9.74 19.03 -11.59
CA GLY A 54 -8.94 19.73 -12.62
C GLY A 54 -9.28 19.37 -14.07
N GLY A 55 -10.26 18.48 -14.29
CA GLY A 55 -10.64 18.04 -15.64
C GLY A 55 -9.53 17.29 -16.38
N HIS A 56 -9.68 17.15 -17.69
CA HIS A 56 -8.74 16.40 -18.55
C HIS A 56 -7.31 16.98 -18.59
N ALA A 57 -7.10 18.22 -18.17
CA ALA A 57 -5.76 18.81 -18.16
C ALA A 57 -4.80 18.07 -17.21
N LEU A 58 -5.29 17.59 -16.07
CA LEU A 58 -4.48 16.78 -15.14
C LEU A 58 -4.08 15.44 -15.76
N ASP A 59 -5.01 14.78 -16.44
CA ASP A 59 -4.75 13.49 -17.08
C ASP A 59 -3.69 13.60 -18.20
N HIS A 60 -3.66 14.74 -18.91
CA HIS A 60 -2.68 14.96 -19.99
C HIS A 60 -1.28 15.30 -19.48
N HIS A 61 -1.19 16.19 -18.48
CA HIS A 61 0.10 16.71 -18.02
C HIS A 61 0.79 15.87 -16.96
N ALA A 62 0.04 15.07 -16.17
CA ALA A 62 0.63 14.24 -15.15
C ALA A 62 1.36 13.01 -15.77
N ASN A 63 2.58 12.72 -15.30
CA ASN A 63 3.30 11.50 -15.66
C ASN A 63 2.77 10.30 -14.86
N TRP A 64 2.39 10.54 -13.59
CA TRP A 64 1.81 9.56 -12.71
C TRP A 64 0.46 10.02 -12.19
N ILE A 65 -0.52 9.13 -12.16
CA ILE A 65 -1.83 9.38 -11.54
C ILE A 65 -2.14 8.23 -10.59
N PHE A 66 -2.24 8.58 -9.31
CA PHE A 66 -2.58 7.68 -8.22
C PHE A 66 -3.99 7.97 -7.71
N GLU A 67 -4.85 6.97 -7.74
CA GLU A 67 -6.20 7.06 -7.19
C GLU A 67 -6.31 6.24 -5.91
N PHE A 68 -6.54 6.90 -4.78
CA PHE A 68 -6.82 6.22 -3.52
C PHE A 68 -8.31 5.93 -3.39
N SER A 69 -8.66 4.69 -3.10
CA SER A 69 -10.05 4.30 -2.84
C SER A 69 -10.51 4.75 -1.45
N GLY A 70 -11.83 4.92 -1.29
CA GLY A 70 -12.42 5.08 0.03
C GLY A 70 -12.16 3.85 0.92
N ARG A 71 -12.17 4.04 2.24
CA ARG A 71 -12.05 2.97 3.22
C ARG A 71 -13.39 2.27 3.40
N PHE A 72 -13.41 0.96 3.23
CA PHE A 72 -14.56 0.11 3.54
C PHE A 72 -14.35 -0.58 4.90
N LYS A 73 -15.45 -1.01 5.52
CA LYS A 73 -15.38 -1.76 6.79
C LYS A 73 -14.53 -3.02 6.66
N SER A 74 -14.57 -3.68 5.50
CA SER A 74 -13.76 -4.86 5.17
C SER A 74 -12.26 -4.60 5.03
N ASP A 75 -11.85 -3.34 4.91
CA ASP A 75 -10.43 -2.98 4.82
C ASP A 75 -9.78 -2.76 6.18
N ARG A 76 -10.57 -2.71 7.26
CA ARG A 76 -10.05 -2.53 8.62
C ARG A 76 -9.33 -3.79 9.08
N ILE A 77 -8.26 -3.60 9.82
CA ILE A 77 -7.45 -4.66 10.42
C ILE A 77 -7.76 -4.66 11.91
N ALA A 78 -8.39 -5.73 12.40
CA ALA A 78 -8.72 -5.89 13.80
C ALA A 78 -7.49 -6.32 14.63
N ALA A 79 -7.48 -6.00 15.91
CA ALA A 79 -6.43 -6.42 16.85
C ALA A 79 -6.35 -7.96 16.96
N ASN A 80 -7.50 -8.62 16.91
CA ASN A 80 -7.61 -10.08 16.83
C ASN A 80 -8.29 -10.47 15.51
N THR A 81 -7.55 -11.12 14.63
CA THR A 81 -8.03 -11.52 13.29
C THR A 81 -9.02 -12.68 13.33
N SER A 82 -9.09 -13.44 14.44
CA SER A 82 -10.00 -14.57 14.63
C SER A 82 -11.38 -14.17 15.16
N ALA A 83 -11.56 -12.89 15.53
CA ALA A 83 -12.80 -12.36 16.03
C ALA A 83 -13.36 -11.28 15.10
N ALA A 84 -14.68 -11.11 15.11
CA ALA A 84 -15.33 -10.03 14.38
C ALA A 84 -14.82 -8.66 14.87
N LEU A 85 -14.75 -7.70 13.97
CA LEU A 85 -14.39 -6.32 14.31
C LEU A 85 -15.48 -5.72 15.21
N ASP A 86 -15.07 -5.26 16.38
CA ASP A 86 -15.89 -4.60 17.39
C ASP A 86 -15.08 -3.47 18.00
N ASP A 87 -15.62 -2.26 18.00
CA ASP A 87 -14.88 -1.07 18.41
C ASP A 87 -14.50 -1.10 19.90
N ASP A 88 -15.28 -1.81 20.74
CA ASP A 88 -15.03 -1.93 22.17
C ASP A 88 -14.18 -3.15 22.54
N LYS A 89 -14.47 -4.31 21.93
CA LYS A 89 -13.85 -5.61 22.28
C LYS A 89 -12.73 -6.02 21.35
N ASN A 90 -12.81 -5.65 20.09
CA ASN A 90 -11.82 -5.97 19.06
C ASN A 90 -11.65 -4.80 18.11
N PRO A 91 -11.03 -3.70 18.58
CA PRO A 91 -10.88 -2.48 17.82
C PRO A 91 -10.01 -2.65 16.57
N ALA A 92 -10.22 -1.76 15.60
CA ALA A 92 -9.35 -1.67 14.46
C ALA A 92 -8.02 -1.03 14.86
N ILE A 93 -6.91 -1.73 14.57
CA ILE A 93 -5.53 -1.24 14.79
C ILE A 93 -4.88 -0.73 13.52
N GLY A 94 -5.54 -0.88 12.39
CA GLY A 94 -5.06 -0.45 11.09
C GLY A 94 -6.11 -0.63 10.00
N HIS A 95 -5.70 -0.41 8.79
CA HIS A 95 -6.52 -0.69 7.61
C HIS A 95 -5.62 -0.96 6.40
N TYR A 96 -6.18 -1.61 5.38
CA TYR A 96 -5.55 -1.68 4.07
C TYR A 96 -5.90 -0.44 3.25
N CYS A 97 -4.88 0.25 2.76
CA CYS A 97 -5.03 1.26 1.75
C CYS A 97 -5.01 0.60 0.37
N LYS A 98 -5.90 1.03 -0.50
CA LYS A 98 -5.97 0.57 -1.90
C LYS A 98 -5.65 1.72 -2.82
N LEU A 99 -4.66 1.55 -3.63
CA LEU A 99 -4.13 2.49 -4.60
C LEU A 99 -4.27 1.90 -6.00
N ARG A 100 -4.91 2.65 -6.89
CA ARG A 100 -4.91 2.37 -8.33
C ARG A 100 -3.91 3.28 -9.02
N ILE A 101 -2.97 2.71 -9.75
CA ILE A 101 -2.08 3.46 -10.64
C ILE A 101 -2.81 3.61 -11.98
N LYS A 102 -3.50 4.75 -12.14
CA LYS A 102 -4.30 5.02 -13.33
C LYS A 102 -3.44 5.38 -14.54
N LYS A 103 -2.28 6.01 -14.31
CA LYS A 103 -1.32 6.38 -15.35
C LYS A 103 0.09 6.27 -14.81
N CYS A 104 0.99 5.72 -15.60
CA CYS A 104 2.42 5.69 -15.34
C CYS A 104 3.22 5.68 -16.64
N PRO A 105 4.51 6.10 -16.64
CA PRO A 105 5.36 6.08 -17.82
C PRO A 105 5.67 4.68 -18.36
N ASN A 106 5.48 3.63 -17.56
CA ASN A 106 5.88 2.25 -17.87
C ASN A 106 4.79 1.47 -18.64
N GLU A 107 3.83 2.14 -19.25
CA GLU A 107 2.76 1.57 -20.09
C GLU A 107 1.80 0.58 -19.39
N LYS A 108 2.04 0.24 -18.11
CA LYS A 108 1.12 -0.59 -17.31
C LYS A 108 0.12 0.32 -16.60
N GLU A 109 -1.06 0.42 -17.17
CA GLU A 109 -2.19 1.15 -16.55
C GLU A 109 -3.02 0.22 -15.66
N ASP A 110 -3.80 0.83 -14.76
CA ASP A 110 -4.79 0.16 -13.90
C ASP A 110 -4.24 -0.86 -12.90
N LEU A 111 -2.97 -0.73 -12.51
CA LEU A 111 -2.40 -1.55 -11.46
C LEU A 111 -3.03 -1.22 -10.10
N LEU A 112 -3.49 -2.27 -9.42
CA LEU A 112 -4.02 -2.17 -8.07
C LEU A 112 -2.95 -2.58 -7.06
N VAL A 113 -2.60 -1.65 -6.17
CA VAL A 113 -1.71 -1.88 -5.05
C VAL A 113 -2.51 -1.82 -3.76
N ARG A 114 -2.28 -2.77 -2.87
CA ARG A 114 -2.88 -2.82 -1.54
C ARG A 114 -1.78 -2.95 -0.51
N TYR A 115 -1.75 -2.06 0.47
CA TYR A 115 -0.77 -2.08 1.54
C TYR A 115 -1.40 -1.77 2.89
N PRO A 116 -0.89 -2.36 3.99
CA PRO A 116 -1.42 -2.14 5.33
C PRO A 116 -0.91 -0.83 5.92
N VAL A 117 -1.79 -0.14 6.65
CA VAL A 117 -1.50 1.07 7.41
C VAL A 117 -1.84 0.82 8.87
N LYS A 118 -0.91 1.06 9.77
CA LYS A 118 -1.07 0.93 11.22
C LYS A 118 -1.52 2.25 11.83
N TYR A 119 -2.40 2.23 12.80
CA TYR A 119 -2.87 3.43 13.49
C TYR A 119 -1.93 3.82 14.62
N ASN A 120 -1.96 5.10 14.98
CA ASN A 120 -1.24 5.68 16.11
C ASN A 120 0.29 5.59 16.06
N GLU A 121 0.86 5.36 14.86
CA GLU A 121 2.31 5.43 14.70
C GLU A 121 2.79 6.89 14.72
N LYS A 122 3.86 7.13 15.44
CA LYS A 122 4.53 8.44 15.53
C LYS A 122 5.51 8.62 14.37
N GLY A 123 5.73 9.88 13.97
CA GLY A 123 6.80 10.21 13.02
C GLY A 123 6.48 9.96 11.54
N GLY A 124 5.21 9.79 11.15
CA GLY A 124 4.81 9.65 9.74
C GLY A 124 5.03 8.26 9.14
N SER A 125 5.49 7.29 9.92
CA SER A 125 5.75 5.90 9.48
C SER A 125 4.51 5.01 9.69
N SER A 126 3.38 5.37 9.08
CA SER A 126 2.14 4.60 9.26
C SER A 126 2.02 3.39 8.31
N ILE A 127 2.88 3.23 7.32
CA ILE A 127 2.91 2.01 6.49
C ILE A 127 3.42 0.86 7.35
N TRP A 128 2.61 -0.21 7.45
CA TRP A 128 2.92 -1.36 8.30
C TRP A 128 3.82 -2.36 7.58
N VAL A 129 5.10 -2.01 7.47
CA VAL A 129 6.09 -2.76 6.68
C VAL A 129 6.26 -4.20 7.18
N SER A 130 6.30 -4.43 8.49
CA SER A 130 6.43 -5.78 9.06
C SER A 130 5.26 -6.70 8.67
N LYS A 131 4.03 -6.15 8.61
CA LYS A 131 2.87 -6.89 8.15
C LYS A 131 2.95 -7.22 6.66
N GLU A 132 3.38 -6.26 5.84
CA GLU A 132 3.55 -6.46 4.41
C GLU A 132 4.62 -7.52 4.10
N ILE A 133 5.74 -7.49 4.83
CA ILE A 133 6.80 -8.52 4.74
C ILE A 133 6.21 -9.90 5.02
N VAL A 134 5.53 -10.10 6.15
CA VAL A 134 4.98 -11.42 6.52
C VAL A 134 3.91 -11.89 5.52
N GLU A 135 3.04 -11.00 5.04
CA GLU A 135 2.04 -11.36 4.02
C GLU A 135 2.69 -11.73 2.67
N THR A 136 3.83 -11.11 2.36
CA THR A 136 4.60 -11.46 1.16
C THR A 136 5.34 -12.78 1.36
N MET A 137 5.97 -13.00 2.52
CA MET A 137 6.59 -14.28 2.87
C MET A 137 5.60 -15.45 2.73
N GLU A 138 4.35 -15.26 3.18
CA GLU A 138 3.30 -16.27 3.01
C GLU A 138 3.03 -16.58 1.54
N LYS A 139 2.88 -15.54 0.71
CA LYS A 139 2.57 -15.69 -0.72
C LYS A 139 3.67 -16.38 -1.52
N ILE A 140 4.93 -16.17 -1.13
CA ILE A 140 6.09 -16.76 -1.80
C ILE A 140 6.58 -18.04 -1.13
N GLY A 141 5.86 -18.55 -0.13
CA GLY A 141 6.13 -19.85 0.49
C GLY A 141 7.36 -19.90 1.40
N TRP A 142 7.72 -18.77 2.03
CA TRP A 142 8.86 -18.76 2.97
C TRP A 142 8.56 -19.37 4.32
N PHE A 143 7.33 -19.74 4.56
CA PHE A 143 6.94 -20.51 5.74
C PHE A 143 5.72 -21.39 5.48
N ASP A 144 5.61 -22.45 6.25
CA ASP A 144 4.47 -23.36 6.27
C ASP A 144 3.68 -23.24 7.57
N MET A 145 2.36 -23.36 7.47
CA MET A 145 1.47 -23.42 8.63
C MET A 145 1.13 -24.89 8.94
N ARG A 146 1.50 -25.34 10.14
CA ARG A 146 1.16 -26.70 10.65
C ARG A 146 0.36 -26.55 11.94
N GLY A 147 -0.97 -26.57 11.81
CA GLY A 147 -1.87 -26.29 12.92
C GLY A 147 -1.72 -24.86 13.42
N ALA A 148 -1.41 -24.66 14.70
CA ALA A 148 -1.18 -23.36 15.32
C ALA A 148 0.26 -22.81 15.13
N TRP A 149 1.14 -23.59 14.50
CA TRP A 149 2.56 -23.26 14.36
C TRP A 149 2.91 -22.85 12.93
N ILE A 150 3.81 -21.89 12.83
CA ILE A 150 4.45 -21.44 11.59
C ILE A 150 5.90 -21.88 11.63
N TYR A 151 6.36 -22.54 10.58
CA TYR A 151 7.73 -22.99 10.39
C TYR A 151 8.34 -22.23 9.21
N LEU A 152 9.44 -21.55 9.45
CA LEU A 152 10.20 -20.93 8.36
C LEU A 152 10.81 -22.01 7.46
N ALA A 153 10.94 -21.67 6.17
CA ALA A 153 11.64 -22.54 5.23
C ALA A 153 13.12 -22.70 5.64
N GLU A 154 13.65 -23.90 5.47
CA GLU A 154 15.04 -24.21 5.85
C GLU A 154 16.06 -23.32 5.17
N GLU A 155 15.79 -22.93 3.92
CA GLU A 155 16.59 -21.99 3.15
C GLU A 155 16.71 -20.63 3.87
N ILE A 156 15.60 -20.08 4.39
CA ILE A 156 15.58 -18.82 5.11
C ILE A 156 16.39 -18.89 6.40
N ILE A 157 16.23 -20.00 7.14
CA ILE A 157 16.96 -20.24 8.38
C ILE A 157 18.47 -20.33 8.10
N GLN A 158 18.85 -21.04 7.02
CA GLN A 158 20.25 -21.19 6.64
C GLN A 158 20.89 -19.87 6.23
N GLU A 159 20.22 -19.10 5.36
CA GLU A 159 20.69 -17.78 4.95
C GLU A 159 20.84 -16.81 6.15
N CYS A 160 19.88 -16.85 7.10
CA CYS A 160 19.99 -16.05 8.31
C CYS A 160 21.21 -16.45 9.18
N LYS A 161 21.49 -17.74 9.29
CA LYS A 161 22.69 -18.25 10.02
C LYS A 161 23.99 -17.77 9.36
N GLU A 162 24.06 -17.78 8.03
CA GLU A 162 25.24 -17.32 7.28
C GLU A 162 25.58 -15.84 7.53
N ILE A 163 24.58 -15.03 7.79
CA ILE A 163 24.77 -13.59 8.12
C ILE A 163 24.78 -13.34 9.63
N ASN A 164 24.92 -14.38 10.48
CA ASN A 164 24.89 -14.31 11.93
C ASN A 164 23.60 -13.67 12.49
N LEU A 165 22.46 -13.92 11.87
CA LEU A 165 21.18 -13.46 12.32
C LEU A 165 20.42 -14.61 13.01
N GLU A 166 20.17 -14.46 14.31
CA GLU A 166 19.40 -15.43 15.08
C GLU A 166 17.92 -15.33 14.77
N VAL A 167 17.32 -16.40 14.26
CA VAL A 167 15.90 -16.47 13.89
C VAL A 167 15.30 -17.74 14.47
N PRO A 168 14.15 -17.66 15.18
CA PRO A 168 13.42 -18.83 15.63
C PRO A 168 12.97 -19.70 14.45
N GLU A 169 13.12 -21.02 14.58
CA GLU A 169 12.68 -21.96 13.55
C GLU A 169 11.16 -22.04 13.42
N LYS A 170 10.43 -21.70 14.51
CA LYS A 170 8.95 -21.74 14.56
C LYS A 170 8.37 -20.61 15.40
N PHE A 171 7.13 -20.23 15.07
CA PHE A 171 6.35 -19.20 15.76
C PHE A 171 4.94 -19.72 16.08
N GLN A 172 4.38 -19.33 17.20
CA GLN A 172 3.00 -19.66 17.55
C GLN A 172 2.03 -18.69 16.89
N GLY A 173 1.60 -19.01 15.67
CA GLY A 173 0.67 -18.23 14.88
C GLY A 173 1.28 -16.94 14.28
N LYS A 174 0.51 -16.30 13.40
CA LYS A 174 0.97 -15.13 12.66
C LYS A 174 1.29 -13.93 13.55
N LYS A 175 0.62 -13.79 14.69
CA LYS A 175 0.84 -12.66 15.59
C LYS A 175 2.27 -12.64 16.14
N GLU A 176 2.79 -13.79 16.53
CA GLU A 176 4.15 -13.90 17.03
C GLU A 176 5.17 -13.61 15.93
N LEU A 177 4.94 -14.11 14.71
CA LEU A 177 5.79 -13.80 13.56
C LEU A 177 5.76 -12.31 13.22
N TYR A 178 4.58 -11.64 13.24
CA TYR A 178 4.50 -10.20 13.06
C TYR A 178 5.31 -9.44 14.11
N ASN A 179 5.16 -9.80 15.38
CA ASN A 179 5.90 -9.16 16.47
C ASN A 179 7.40 -9.38 16.33
N PHE A 180 7.83 -10.57 15.91
CA PHE A 180 9.24 -10.84 15.66
C PHE A 180 9.80 -9.96 14.55
N VAL A 181 9.14 -9.90 13.40
CA VAL A 181 9.57 -9.05 12.27
C VAL A 181 9.57 -7.57 12.65
N GLU A 182 8.59 -7.12 13.45
CA GLU A 182 8.47 -5.73 13.88
C GLU A 182 9.58 -5.33 14.87
N ASN A 183 9.99 -6.25 15.77
CA ASN A 183 10.97 -5.98 16.81
C ASN A 183 12.41 -6.42 16.45
N ASN A 184 12.60 -7.09 15.32
CA ASN A 184 13.91 -7.53 14.84
C ASN A 184 14.26 -6.81 13.53
N GLU A 185 14.95 -5.67 13.69
CA GLU A 185 15.36 -4.82 12.55
C GLU A 185 16.28 -5.59 11.58
N GLY A 186 17.16 -6.45 12.10
CA GLY A 186 18.06 -7.26 11.28
C GLY A 186 17.30 -8.17 10.34
N PHE A 187 16.32 -8.91 10.88
CA PHE A 187 15.48 -9.81 10.07
C PHE A 187 14.57 -9.02 9.12
N SER A 188 13.98 -7.93 9.59
CA SER A 188 13.14 -7.07 8.76
C SER A 188 13.89 -6.54 7.54
N ASN A 189 15.11 -6.04 7.74
CA ASN A 189 15.98 -5.54 6.67
C ASN A 189 16.43 -6.65 5.72
N TYR A 190 16.78 -7.82 6.23
CA TYR A 190 17.11 -9.00 5.42
C TYR A 190 15.93 -9.40 4.53
N ALA A 191 14.75 -9.59 5.13
CA ALA A 191 13.55 -9.99 4.43
C ALA A 191 13.14 -8.98 3.35
N TYR A 192 13.16 -7.69 3.70
CA TYR A 192 12.86 -6.61 2.75
C TYR A 192 13.80 -6.63 1.54
N LYS A 193 15.11 -6.71 1.78
CA LYS A 193 16.11 -6.75 0.69
C LYS A 193 15.93 -7.96 -0.20
N ARG A 194 15.75 -9.15 0.39
CA ARG A 194 15.59 -10.39 -0.37
C ARG A 194 14.31 -10.38 -1.21
N ILE A 195 13.20 -9.88 -0.65
CA ILE A 195 11.94 -9.68 -1.39
C ILE A 195 12.15 -8.69 -2.53
N SER A 196 12.74 -7.52 -2.24
CA SER A 196 12.98 -6.48 -3.26
C SER A 196 13.83 -6.99 -4.41
N ASN A 197 14.88 -7.73 -4.12
CA ASN A 197 15.76 -8.32 -5.14
C ASN A 197 15.01 -9.34 -6.02
N ALA A 198 14.14 -10.16 -5.43
CA ALA A 198 13.34 -11.11 -6.19
C ALA A 198 12.39 -10.44 -7.20
N PHE A 199 11.85 -9.26 -6.87
CA PHE A 199 10.97 -8.50 -7.75
C PHE A 199 11.68 -7.52 -8.69
N SER A 200 12.95 -7.18 -8.41
CA SER A 200 13.72 -6.27 -9.28
C SER A 200 14.35 -6.98 -10.49
N ASN A 201 14.42 -8.31 -10.45
CA ASN A 201 14.97 -9.15 -11.51
C ASN A 201 13.90 -9.73 -12.46
N VAL A 202 12.69 -9.22 -12.40
CA VAL A 202 11.54 -9.51 -13.28
C VAL A 202 11.25 -8.28 -14.12
#